data_a988e6482701c614a2395bc9f4e2daff
#
_entry.id   a988e6482701c614a2395bc9f4e2daff
#
_cell.length_a   1.000
_cell.length_b   1.000
_cell.length_c   1.000
_cell.angle_alpha   90.00
_cell.angle_beta   90.00
_cell.angle_gamma   90.00
#
_symmetry.space_group_name_H-M   'P 1'
#
loop_
_entity.id
_entity.type
_entity.pdbx_description
1 polymer ?
#
loop_
_entity_poly.entity_id
_entity_poly.type
_entity_poly.pdbx_seq_one_letter_code
_entity_poly.pdbx_strand_id
1 'polypeptide(L)'
;MLRKEQLTRWRRGGNSADDVFKLLKIKGDDYSMIMSRKLDVLEDYVKLINTNKKKTDQVSLLSTLIKGLGGEAKLGALLQTSKTHSRTKIKAEEMEASLLRKWAGESQSPTNVFHWLKLYDDVDTAFTAGNLVRFAKYVDDFSLKEPKYAKSVLEIYGSRFQDADLAIKLVAALDDPATRAVAQKLQTPGWRSVDDIVAKLNIQKNQDAELTSQKLDALVKFIGLKGGERNLISTLNQTFGSRRELASILNSASTTAEATTLQKKQFSTWIAKDISPENVMTRIFKKGANAATDEEKVIVAKFKAFYHSQLRG
;
A
#
# COMPACT_ATOMS: atom_id res chain seq x y z
N MET A 1 36.78 -30.25 -0.82
CA MET A 1 38.23 -29.94 -0.75
C MET A 1 38.57 -28.63 -1.47
N LEU A 2 38.40 -28.52 -2.77
CA LEU A 2 38.73 -27.31 -3.60
C LEU A 2 38.26 -25.96 -3.04
N ARG A 3 37.04 -25.87 -2.52
CA ARG A 3 36.47 -24.61 -1.98
C ARG A 3 37.27 -24.11 -0.75
N LYS A 4 37.58 -24.99 0.20
CA LYS A 4 38.32 -24.64 1.42
C LYS A 4 39.75 -24.17 1.11
N GLU A 5 40.41 -24.84 0.19
CA GLU A 5 41.76 -24.47 -0.27
C GLU A 5 41.78 -23.10 -0.96
N GLN A 6 40.78 -22.81 -1.80
CA GLN A 6 40.64 -21.52 -2.47
C GLN A 6 40.41 -20.37 -1.48
N LEU A 7 39.51 -20.54 -0.50
CA LEU A 7 39.30 -19.56 0.55
C LEU A 7 40.55 -19.28 1.36
N THR A 8 41.30 -20.34 1.70
CA THR A 8 42.57 -20.24 2.43
C THR A 8 43.64 -19.51 1.61
N ARG A 9 43.69 -19.76 0.29
CA ARG A 9 44.62 -19.07 -0.62
C ARG A 9 44.30 -17.56 -0.67
N TRP A 10 43.05 -17.18 -0.79
CA TRP A 10 42.67 -15.77 -0.77
C TRP A 10 43.01 -15.09 0.56
N ARG A 11 42.78 -15.78 1.70
CA ARG A 11 43.15 -15.25 3.01
C ARG A 11 44.65 -15.08 3.18
N ARG A 12 45.45 -16.05 2.74
CA ARG A 12 46.93 -15.97 2.78
C ARG A 12 47.46 -14.86 1.84
N GLY A 13 46.79 -14.61 0.74
CA GLY A 13 47.11 -13.52 -0.18
C GLY A 13 46.63 -12.13 0.29
N GLY A 14 46.06 -12.01 1.52
CA GLY A 14 45.66 -10.74 2.09
C GLY A 14 44.39 -10.11 1.46
N ASN A 15 43.63 -10.89 0.66
CA ASN A 15 42.43 -10.35 0.01
C ASN A 15 41.39 -9.95 1.06
N SER A 16 40.79 -8.79 0.89
CA SER A 16 39.61 -8.35 1.64
C SER A 16 38.32 -9.05 1.15
N ALA A 17 37.23 -8.90 1.87
CA ALA A 17 35.93 -9.38 1.41
C ALA A 17 35.51 -8.68 0.10
N ASP A 18 35.83 -7.39 -0.06
CA ASP A 18 35.57 -6.62 -1.26
C ASP A 18 36.38 -7.12 -2.47
N ASP A 19 37.60 -7.55 -2.25
CA ASP A 19 38.43 -8.15 -3.33
C ASP A 19 37.84 -9.49 -3.77
N VAL A 20 37.40 -10.32 -2.83
CA VAL A 20 36.77 -11.60 -3.17
C VAL A 20 35.43 -11.41 -3.85
N PHE A 21 34.63 -10.40 -3.44
CA PHE A 21 33.41 -10.02 -4.19
C PHE A 21 33.71 -9.75 -5.67
N LYS A 22 34.75 -8.98 -5.97
CA LYS A 22 35.18 -8.68 -7.33
C LYS A 22 35.71 -9.92 -8.06
N LEU A 23 36.54 -10.73 -7.41
CA LEU A 23 37.09 -11.98 -7.96
C LEU A 23 36.00 -12.97 -8.36
N LEU A 24 34.93 -13.06 -7.56
CA LEU A 24 33.75 -13.88 -7.83
C LEU A 24 32.88 -13.34 -8.97
N LYS A 25 33.13 -12.10 -9.43
CA LYS A 25 32.34 -11.43 -10.45
C LYS A 25 30.84 -11.49 -10.10
N ILE A 26 30.50 -11.12 -8.86
CA ILE A 26 29.11 -11.03 -8.41
C ILE A 26 28.50 -9.79 -9.06
N LYS A 27 27.35 -9.96 -9.70
CA LYS A 27 26.59 -8.88 -10.33
C LYS A 27 25.21 -8.80 -9.67
N GLY A 28 24.70 -7.60 -9.50
CA GLY A 28 23.38 -7.33 -8.87
C GLY A 28 22.26 -7.06 -9.87
N ASP A 29 22.43 -7.43 -11.13
CA ASP A 29 21.49 -7.23 -12.22
C ASP A 29 20.43 -8.34 -12.33
N ASP A 30 20.60 -9.44 -11.60
CA ASP A 30 19.71 -10.58 -11.60
C ASP A 30 19.29 -10.93 -10.17
N TYR A 31 17.96 -11.02 -9.94
CA TYR A 31 17.37 -11.41 -8.65
C TYR A 31 17.85 -12.78 -8.14
N SER A 32 18.23 -13.68 -9.04
CA SER A 32 18.75 -15.01 -8.67
C SER A 32 20.13 -14.96 -8.01
N MET A 33 20.81 -13.82 -8.03
CA MET A 33 22.12 -13.62 -7.43
C MET A 33 22.13 -14.03 -5.96
N ILE A 34 21.07 -13.75 -5.21
CA ILE A 34 20.99 -14.09 -3.79
C ILE A 34 20.98 -15.60 -3.50
N MET A 35 20.68 -16.43 -4.48
CA MET A 35 20.74 -17.90 -4.44
C MET A 35 21.98 -18.47 -5.13
N SER A 36 22.88 -17.62 -5.60
CA SER A 36 24.04 -18.06 -6.36
C SER A 36 25.10 -18.72 -5.45
N ARG A 37 25.75 -19.77 -5.95
CA ARG A 37 26.89 -20.38 -5.28
C ARG A 37 28.02 -19.39 -5.00
N LYS A 38 28.14 -18.33 -5.79
CA LYS A 38 29.13 -17.27 -5.57
C LYS A 38 28.87 -16.51 -4.29
N LEU A 39 27.60 -16.26 -3.97
CA LEU A 39 27.22 -15.61 -2.72
C LEU A 39 27.56 -16.51 -1.51
N ASP A 40 27.29 -17.82 -1.61
CA ASP A 40 27.64 -18.78 -0.54
C ASP A 40 29.17 -18.83 -0.32
N VAL A 41 29.97 -18.74 -1.40
CA VAL A 41 31.42 -18.67 -1.32
C VAL A 41 31.89 -17.38 -0.64
N LEU A 42 31.27 -16.25 -0.98
CA LEU A 42 31.57 -14.96 -0.34
C LEU A 42 31.21 -14.98 1.16
N GLU A 43 30.07 -15.55 1.50
CA GLU A 43 29.64 -15.69 2.89
C GLU A 43 30.62 -16.54 3.71
N ASP A 44 31.06 -17.68 3.17
CA ASP A 44 32.08 -18.53 3.82
C ASP A 44 33.40 -17.79 3.96
N TYR A 45 33.77 -16.99 2.96
CA TYR A 45 35.00 -16.20 3.04
C TYR A 45 34.90 -15.12 4.13
N VAL A 46 33.77 -14.40 4.21
CA VAL A 46 33.52 -13.43 5.29
C VAL A 46 33.61 -14.07 6.64
N LYS A 47 33.01 -15.26 6.83
CA LYS A 47 33.14 -16.06 8.08
C LYS A 47 34.60 -16.38 8.37
N LEU A 48 35.36 -16.82 7.38
CA LEU A 48 36.77 -17.20 7.52
C LEU A 48 37.68 -16.02 7.94
N ILE A 49 37.50 -14.83 7.34
CA ILE A 49 38.33 -13.66 7.67
C ILE A 49 37.97 -13.04 9.00
N ASN A 50 36.77 -13.31 9.52
CA ASN A 50 36.31 -12.84 10.83
C ASN A 50 36.73 -13.76 11.96
N THR A 51 37.23 -14.96 11.65
CA THR A 51 37.74 -15.89 12.67
C THR A 51 38.84 -15.20 13.50
N ASN A 52 38.69 -15.19 14.82
CA ASN A 52 39.59 -14.55 15.78
C ASN A 52 39.64 -13.02 15.76
N LYS A 53 38.74 -12.33 15.03
CA LYS A 53 38.61 -10.88 15.12
C LYS A 53 37.63 -10.47 16.22
N LYS A 54 37.93 -9.35 16.89
CA LYS A 54 36.98 -8.72 17.79
C LYS A 54 35.72 -8.33 17.00
N LYS A 55 34.57 -8.30 17.66
CA LYS A 55 33.28 -8.00 17.01
C LYS A 55 33.29 -6.66 16.30
N THR A 56 34.02 -5.67 16.83
CA THR A 56 34.19 -4.32 16.22
C THR A 56 34.97 -4.35 14.91
N ASP A 57 35.82 -5.35 14.70
CA ASP A 57 36.72 -5.43 13.54
C ASP A 57 36.21 -6.41 12.47
N GLN A 58 35.04 -7.02 12.73
CA GLN A 58 34.44 -7.97 11.82
C GLN A 58 33.75 -7.26 10.64
N VAL A 59 33.92 -7.83 9.47
CA VAL A 59 33.24 -7.41 8.24
C VAL A 59 31.92 -8.18 8.10
N SER A 60 30.83 -7.53 7.72
CA SER A 60 29.57 -8.22 7.46
C SER A 60 29.40 -8.53 5.97
N LEU A 61 28.69 -9.62 5.66
CA LEU A 61 28.29 -9.93 4.29
C LEU A 61 27.47 -8.78 3.69
N LEU A 62 26.54 -8.21 4.46
CA LEU A 62 25.71 -7.09 4.01
C LEU A 62 26.51 -5.85 3.65
N SER A 63 27.51 -5.48 4.48
CA SER A 63 28.39 -4.34 4.19
C SER A 63 29.19 -4.55 2.90
N THR A 64 29.68 -5.77 2.68
CA THR A 64 30.39 -6.14 1.45
C THR A 64 29.46 -6.08 0.23
N LEU A 65 28.22 -6.57 0.36
CA LEU A 65 27.23 -6.50 -0.72
C LEU A 65 26.83 -5.07 -1.05
N ILE A 66 26.54 -4.25 -0.04
CA ILE A 66 26.21 -2.84 -0.22
C ILE A 66 27.30 -2.13 -1.03
N LYS A 67 28.56 -2.29 -0.59
CA LYS A 67 29.70 -1.66 -1.27
C LYS A 67 29.94 -2.25 -2.67
N GLY A 68 29.88 -3.56 -2.79
CA GLY A 68 30.15 -4.26 -4.07
C GLY A 68 29.07 -4.03 -5.11
N LEU A 69 27.81 -3.84 -4.72
CA LEU A 69 26.68 -3.56 -5.62
C LEU A 69 26.51 -2.07 -5.93
N GLY A 70 27.21 -1.18 -5.23
CA GLY A 70 27.15 0.27 -5.47
C GLY A 70 26.13 1.01 -4.61
N GLY A 71 25.87 0.53 -3.39
CA GLY A 71 25.14 1.26 -2.36
C GLY A 71 23.86 0.57 -1.85
N GLU A 72 23.30 1.16 -0.80
CA GLU A 72 22.10 0.69 -0.09
C GLU A 72 20.90 0.49 -1.03
N ALA A 73 20.66 1.49 -1.88
CA ALA A 73 19.52 1.46 -2.83
C ALA A 73 19.62 0.32 -3.86
N LYS A 74 20.83 -0.03 -4.27
CA LYS A 74 21.03 -1.14 -5.23
C LYS A 74 20.72 -2.49 -4.58
N LEU A 75 21.20 -2.71 -3.35
CA LEU A 75 20.88 -3.92 -2.60
C LEU A 75 19.38 -3.97 -2.25
N GLY A 76 18.80 -2.88 -1.80
CA GLY A 76 17.36 -2.80 -1.50
C GLY A 76 16.50 -3.13 -2.72
N ALA A 77 16.79 -2.54 -3.89
CA ALA A 77 16.10 -2.84 -5.14
C ALA A 77 16.20 -4.32 -5.53
N LEU A 78 17.39 -4.90 -5.43
CA LEU A 78 17.61 -6.33 -5.69
C LEU A 78 16.75 -7.20 -4.79
N LEU A 79 16.68 -6.89 -3.49
CA LEU A 79 15.87 -7.65 -2.52
C LEU A 79 14.37 -7.51 -2.82
N GLN A 80 13.90 -6.32 -3.20
CA GLN A 80 12.50 -6.14 -3.60
C GLN A 80 12.15 -7.00 -4.81
N THR A 81 12.96 -6.97 -5.87
CA THR A 81 12.76 -7.84 -7.03
C THR A 81 12.84 -9.32 -6.66
N SER A 82 13.80 -9.70 -5.79
CA SER A 82 13.94 -11.10 -5.35
C SER A 82 12.73 -11.61 -4.58
N LYS A 83 12.00 -10.75 -3.86
CA LYS A 83 10.77 -11.13 -3.12
C LYS A 83 9.58 -11.45 -4.04
N THR A 84 9.57 -10.98 -5.26
CA THR A 84 8.48 -11.29 -6.22
C THR A 84 8.58 -12.70 -6.81
N HIS A 85 9.71 -13.40 -6.60
CA HIS A 85 9.98 -14.73 -7.15
C HIS A 85 9.98 -15.78 -6.03
N SER A 86 9.15 -16.81 -6.14
CA SER A 86 8.95 -17.83 -5.11
C SER A 86 10.25 -18.49 -4.62
N ARG A 87 11.20 -18.77 -5.53
CA ARG A 87 12.48 -19.42 -5.23
C ARG A 87 13.42 -18.58 -4.36
N THR A 88 13.35 -17.26 -4.48
CA THR A 88 14.26 -16.32 -3.80
C THR A 88 13.60 -15.58 -2.65
N LYS A 89 12.26 -15.61 -2.57
CA LYS A 89 11.45 -14.83 -1.62
C LYS A 89 11.93 -14.96 -0.17
N ILE A 90 12.04 -16.18 0.33
CA ILE A 90 12.39 -16.41 1.75
C ILE A 90 13.77 -15.83 2.06
N LYS A 91 14.78 -16.13 1.24
CA LYS A 91 16.14 -15.61 1.43
C LYS A 91 16.22 -14.10 1.30
N ALA A 92 15.45 -13.51 0.38
CA ALA A 92 15.35 -12.07 0.23
C ALA A 92 14.75 -11.39 1.47
N GLU A 93 13.70 -11.98 2.04
CA GLU A 93 13.07 -11.49 3.27
C GLU A 93 13.99 -11.57 4.48
N GLU A 94 14.77 -12.65 4.63
CA GLU A 94 15.76 -12.80 5.68
C GLU A 94 16.91 -11.78 5.55
N MET A 95 17.39 -11.56 4.34
CA MET A 95 18.42 -10.56 4.05
C MET A 95 17.91 -9.14 4.30
N GLU A 96 16.69 -8.83 3.89
CA GLU A 96 16.03 -7.54 4.17
C GLU A 96 15.88 -7.31 5.67
N ALA A 97 15.41 -8.30 6.43
CA ALA A 97 15.30 -8.22 7.88
C ALA A 97 16.67 -7.93 8.54
N SER A 98 17.73 -8.51 8.01
CA SER A 98 19.10 -8.27 8.50
C SER A 98 19.58 -6.85 8.11
N LEU A 99 19.21 -6.38 6.93
CA LEU A 99 19.51 -5.04 6.44
C LEU A 99 18.78 -3.97 7.27
N LEU A 100 17.51 -4.18 7.56
CA LEU A 100 16.74 -3.31 8.45
C LEU A 100 17.34 -3.21 9.86
N ARG A 101 17.80 -4.34 10.41
CA ARG A 101 18.52 -4.33 11.72
C ARG A 101 19.83 -3.53 11.66
N LYS A 102 20.60 -3.67 10.58
CA LYS A 102 21.82 -2.87 10.35
C LYS A 102 21.47 -1.38 10.33
N TRP A 103 20.51 -0.97 9.51
CA TRP A 103 20.11 0.42 9.40
C TRP A 103 19.54 1.00 10.70
N ALA A 104 18.79 0.20 11.45
CA ALA A 104 18.31 0.61 12.78
C ALA A 104 19.46 0.79 13.79
N GLY A 105 20.50 -0.04 13.70
CA GLY A 105 21.73 0.12 14.50
C GLY A 105 22.50 1.39 14.15
N GLU A 106 22.44 1.84 12.91
CA GLU A 106 23.09 3.03 12.38
C GLU A 106 22.19 4.28 12.45
N SER A 107 21.03 4.21 13.09
CA SER A 107 20.02 5.29 13.17
C SER A 107 19.67 5.89 11.80
N GLN A 108 19.58 5.06 10.76
CA GLN A 108 19.18 5.54 9.44
C GLN A 108 17.73 6.01 9.45
N SER A 109 17.47 7.16 8.81
CA SER A 109 16.12 7.72 8.81
C SER A 109 15.12 6.81 8.07
N PRO A 110 13.86 6.72 8.52
CA PRO A 110 12.82 5.97 7.80
C PRO A 110 12.63 6.45 6.36
N THR A 111 12.84 7.73 6.08
CA THR A 111 12.77 8.28 4.73
C THR A 111 13.85 7.67 3.82
N ASN A 112 15.09 7.54 4.33
CA ASN A 112 16.17 6.87 3.57
C ASN A 112 15.81 5.40 3.30
N VAL A 113 15.31 4.69 4.31
CA VAL A 113 14.92 3.28 4.19
C VAL A 113 13.77 3.10 3.19
N PHE A 114 12.79 4.00 3.19
CA PHE A 114 11.70 4.05 2.22
C PHE A 114 12.24 4.13 0.77
N HIS A 115 13.25 4.99 0.55
CA HIS A 115 13.91 5.11 -0.74
C HIS A 115 14.78 3.88 -1.09
N TRP A 116 15.58 3.39 -0.14
CA TRP A 116 16.47 2.25 -0.41
C TRP A 116 15.73 0.95 -0.68
N LEU A 117 14.58 0.75 -0.04
CA LEU A 117 13.70 -0.38 -0.31
C LEU A 117 12.80 -0.20 -1.55
N LYS A 118 12.95 0.91 -2.29
CA LYS A 118 12.11 1.19 -3.47
C LYS A 118 10.60 1.21 -3.19
N LEU A 119 10.19 1.47 -1.94
CA LEU A 119 8.79 1.55 -1.58
C LEU A 119 8.09 2.79 -2.17
N TYR A 120 8.87 3.78 -2.57
CA TYR A 120 8.38 5.01 -3.20
C TYR A 120 8.00 4.84 -4.68
N ASP A 121 8.39 3.74 -5.32
CA ASP A 121 8.15 3.54 -6.76
C ASP A 121 6.67 3.28 -7.04
N ASP A 122 5.99 2.54 -6.15
CA ASP A 122 4.62 2.12 -6.32
C ASP A 122 3.90 1.91 -4.97
N VAL A 123 2.68 2.48 -4.85
CA VAL A 123 1.87 2.40 -3.63
C VAL A 123 1.44 0.96 -3.32
N ASP A 124 1.18 0.13 -4.34
CA ASP A 124 0.83 -1.27 -4.16
C ASP A 124 1.98 -2.04 -3.51
N THR A 125 3.19 -1.83 -4.00
CA THR A 125 4.41 -2.40 -3.42
C THR A 125 4.60 -1.97 -1.96
N ALA A 126 4.38 -0.68 -1.65
CA ALA A 126 4.51 -0.15 -0.29
C ALA A 126 3.51 -0.79 0.68
N PHE A 127 2.29 -1.08 0.23
CA PHE A 127 1.21 -1.66 1.04
C PHE A 127 1.12 -3.19 0.98
N THR A 128 2.02 -3.90 0.29
CA THR A 128 2.07 -5.37 0.46
C THR A 128 2.25 -5.72 1.93
N ALA A 129 1.59 -6.80 2.40
CA ALA A 129 1.62 -7.18 3.81
C ALA A 129 3.04 -7.24 4.39
N GLY A 130 3.97 -7.86 3.64
CA GLY A 130 5.35 -7.97 4.07
C GLY A 130 6.07 -6.63 4.19
N ASN A 131 5.89 -5.72 3.23
CA ASN A 131 6.54 -4.41 3.24
C ASN A 131 5.94 -3.50 4.30
N LEU A 132 4.60 -3.41 4.35
CA LEU A 132 3.89 -2.56 5.31
C LEU A 132 4.25 -2.91 6.75
N VAL A 133 4.19 -4.21 7.11
CA VAL A 133 4.47 -4.66 8.47
C VAL A 133 5.92 -4.39 8.87
N ARG A 134 6.89 -4.73 8.00
CA ARG A 134 8.31 -4.52 8.29
C ARG A 134 8.69 -3.04 8.33
N PHE A 135 8.18 -2.25 7.40
CA PHE A 135 8.47 -0.81 7.36
C PHE A 135 7.83 -0.08 8.54
N ALA A 136 6.56 -0.38 8.87
CA ALA A 136 5.92 0.21 10.04
C ALA A 136 6.69 -0.11 11.34
N LYS A 137 7.13 -1.36 11.50
CA LYS A 137 7.97 -1.73 12.64
C LYS A 137 9.28 -0.92 12.67
N TYR A 138 9.93 -0.73 11.54
CA TYR A 138 11.14 0.08 11.44
C TYR A 138 10.89 1.54 11.87
N VAL A 139 9.78 2.12 11.39
CA VAL A 139 9.36 3.49 11.75
C VAL A 139 9.11 3.61 13.26
N ASP A 140 8.40 2.63 13.85
CA ASP A 140 8.12 2.61 15.29
C ASP A 140 9.42 2.51 16.09
N ASP A 141 10.31 1.56 15.76
CA ASP A 141 11.60 1.35 16.43
C ASP A 141 12.50 2.61 16.32
N PHE A 142 12.51 3.27 15.17
CA PHE A 142 13.23 4.53 14.96
C PHE A 142 12.65 5.66 15.82
N SER A 143 11.33 5.83 15.83
CA SER A 143 10.64 6.89 16.56
C SER A 143 10.85 6.78 18.09
N LEU A 144 11.00 5.57 18.60
CA LEU A 144 11.35 5.33 20.01
C LEU A 144 12.78 5.76 20.34
N LYS A 145 13.74 5.62 19.41
CA LYS A 145 15.15 6.00 19.61
C LYS A 145 15.38 7.49 19.35
N GLU A 146 14.72 8.02 18.36
CA GLU A 146 14.91 9.38 17.85
C GLU A 146 13.58 10.16 17.83
N PRO A 147 12.94 10.42 18.99
CA PRO A 147 11.60 11.02 19.05
C PRO A 147 11.50 12.39 18.37
N LYS A 148 12.61 13.15 18.39
CA LYS A 148 12.69 14.47 17.74
C LYS A 148 12.48 14.41 16.21
N TYR A 149 12.80 13.27 15.60
CA TYR A 149 12.71 13.05 14.15
C TYR A 149 11.61 12.04 13.79
N ALA A 150 10.73 11.73 14.76
CA ALA A 150 9.63 10.80 14.55
C ALA A 150 8.69 11.29 13.44
N LYS A 151 8.32 10.38 12.55
CA LYS A 151 7.29 10.57 11.54
C LYS A 151 6.43 9.32 11.49
N SER A 152 5.15 9.48 11.21
CA SER A 152 4.30 8.32 10.93
C SER A 152 4.57 7.74 9.54
N VAL A 153 4.18 6.48 9.33
CA VAL A 153 4.26 5.82 8.01
C VAL A 153 3.49 6.61 6.97
N LEU A 154 2.28 7.09 7.31
CA LEU A 154 1.43 7.83 6.38
C LEU A 154 2.02 9.20 6.02
N GLU A 155 2.73 9.88 6.94
CA GLU A 155 3.47 11.09 6.61
C GLU A 155 4.63 10.82 5.65
N ILE A 156 5.35 9.71 5.83
CA ILE A 156 6.43 9.31 4.92
C ILE A 156 5.87 8.95 3.55
N TYR A 157 4.80 8.15 3.51
CA TYR A 157 4.16 7.76 2.27
C TYR A 157 3.50 8.96 1.55
N GLY A 158 2.90 9.89 2.30
CA GLY A 158 2.28 11.12 1.77
C GLY A 158 3.27 12.08 1.12
N SER A 159 4.58 11.94 1.38
CA SER A 159 5.60 12.69 0.64
C SER A 159 5.73 12.25 -0.83
N ARG A 160 5.15 11.09 -1.19
CA ARG A 160 5.27 10.49 -2.53
C ARG A 160 3.93 10.16 -3.18
N PHE A 161 2.99 9.66 -2.42
CA PHE A 161 1.71 9.19 -2.93
C PHE A 161 0.59 10.17 -2.60
N GLN A 162 -0.45 10.19 -3.43
CA GLN A 162 -1.59 11.04 -3.20
C GLN A 162 -2.47 10.50 -2.06
N ASP A 163 -3.15 11.39 -1.36
CA ASP A 163 -4.03 11.04 -0.24
C ASP A 163 -5.11 10.02 -0.62
N ALA A 164 -5.65 10.10 -1.83
CA ALA A 164 -6.68 9.17 -2.30
C ALA A 164 -6.13 7.74 -2.43
N ASP A 165 -4.93 7.58 -3.01
CA ASP A 165 -4.29 6.28 -3.15
C ASP A 165 -3.97 5.69 -1.78
N LEU A 166 -3.45 6.52 -0.87
CA LEU A 166 -3.17 6.11 0.52
C LEU A 166 -4.46 5.70 1.25
N ALA A 167 -5.57 6.42 1.06
CA ALA A 167 -6.84 6.09 1.69
C ALA A 167 -7.38 4.74 1.18
N ILE A 168 -7.35 4.50 -0.14
CA ILE A 168 -7.75 3.23 -0.73
C ILE A 168 -6.91 2.08 -0.16
N LYS A 169 -5.59 2.23 -0.12
CA LYS A 169 -4.67 1.20 0.38
C LYS A 169 -4.77 0.99 1.90
N LEU A 170 -4.95 2.06 2.67
CA LEU A 170 -5.17 1.96 4.12
C LEU A 170 -6.45 1.18 4.44
N VAL A 171 -7.54 1.45 3.72
CA VAL A 171 -8.81 0.74 3.91
C VAL A 171 -8.66 -0.74 3.54
N ALA A 172 -7.99 -1.05 2.43
CA ALA A 172 -7.69 -2.43 2.06
C ALA A 172 -6.84 -3.14 3.13
N ALA A 173 -5.84 -2.45 3.68
CA ALA A 173 -5.00 -2.99 4.76
C ALA A 173 -5.75 -3.18 6.10
N LEU A 174 -6.80 -2.38 6.37
CA LEU A 174 -7.70 -2.56 7.52
C LEU A 174 -8.62 -3.78 7.36
N ASP A 175 -8.98 -4.12 6.13
CA ASP A 175 -9.83 -5.26 5.79
C ASP A 175 -9.04 -6.58 5.80
N ASP A 176 -7.77 -6.54 5.40
CA ASP A 176 -6.88 -7.72 5.38
C ASP A 176 -6.43 -8.13 6.79
N PRO A 177 -6.73 -9.37 7.24
CA PRO A 177 -6.26 -9.88 8.54
C PRO A 177 -4.75 -9.80 8.77
N ALA A 178 -3.95 -9.95 7.71
CA ALA A 178 -2.48 -9.92 7.80
C ALA A 178 -1.91 -8.54 8.12
N THR A 179 -2.61 -7.47 7.74
CA THR A 179 -2.16 -6.08 7.89
C THR A 179 -3.01 -5.27 8.83
N ARG A 180 -4.20 -5.75 9.21
CA ARG A 180 -5.20 -5.03 10.03
C ARG A 180 -4.60 -4.38 11.28
N ALA A 181 -3.85 -5.12 12.06
CA ALA A 181 -3.29 -4.62 13.32
C ALA A 181 -2.32 -3.44 13.09
N VAL A 182 -1.51 -3.52 12.03
CA VAL A 182 -0.62 -2.42 11.63
C VAL A 182 -1.43 -1.25 11.09
N ALA A 183 -2.36 -1.50 10.18
CA ALA A 183 -3.21 -0.46 9.58
C ALA A 183 -4.03 0.31 10.63
N GLN A 184 -4.51 -0.35 11.69
CA GLN A 184 -5.17 0.32 12.82
C GLN A 184 -4.25 1.30 13.54
N LYS A 185 -2.97 0.96 13.71
CA LYS A 185 -1.97 1.87 14.31
C LYS A 185 -1.64 3.06 13.40
N LEU A 186 -1.72 2.87 12.08
CA LEU A 186 -1.49 3.95 11.11
C LEU A 186 -2.59 5.00 11.11
N GLN A 187 -3.78 4.71 11.64
CA GLN A 187 -4.89 5.66 11.75
C GLN A 187 -4.57 6.79 12.76
N THR A 188 -3.75 7.71 12.37
CA THR A 188 -3.48 8.97 13.10
C THR A 188 -4.65 9.96 12.94
N PRO A 189 -4.68 11.10 13.68
CA PRO A 189 -5.64 12.17 13.41
C PRO A 189 -5.65 12.55 11.92
N GLY A 190 -6.83 12.72 11.33
CA GLY A 190 -7.02 12.93 9.89
C GLY A 190 -7.12 11.66 9.04
N TRP A 191 -7.10 10.47 9.69
CA TRP A 191 -7.25 9.16 9.03
C TRP A 191 -8.18 8.20 9.80
N ARG A 192 -8.94 8.70 10.78
CA ARG A 192 -9.73 7.84 11.72
C ARG A 192 -11.22 7.86 11.49
N SER A 193 -11.76 9.00 11.12
CA SER A 193 -13.21 9.17 10.92
C SER A 193 -13.62 8.91 9.48
N VAL A 194 -14.94 8.74 9.26
CA VAL A 194 -15.50 8.66 7.91
C VAL A 194 -15.22 9.97 7.15
N ASP A 195 -15.38 11.11 7.83
CA ASP A 195 -15.14 12.43 7.23
C ASP A 195 -13.69 12.62 6.82
N ASP A 196 -12.73 12.12 7.62
CA ASP A 196 -11.30 12.14 7.25
C ASP A 196 -11.07 11.37 5.96
N ILE A 197 -11.57 10.15 5.86
CA ILE A 197 -11.38 9.29 4.68
C ILE A 197 -12.09 9.88 3.45
N VAL A 198 -13.26 10.46 3.62
CA VAL A 198 -13.97 11.16 2.55
C VAL A 198 -13.14 12.32 2.00
N ALA A 199 -12.58 13.15 2.90
CA ALA A 199 -11.72 14.26 2.51
C ALA A 199 -10.48 13.79 1.75
N LYS A 200 -9.87 12.66 2.18
CA LYS A 200 -8.71 12.06 1.53
C LYS A 200 -9.05 11.46 0.17
N LEU A 201 -10.14 10.73 0.06
CA LEU A 201 -10.59 10.13 -1.19
C LEU A 201 -10.95 11.18 -2.24
N ASN A 202 -11.38 12.37 -1.82
CA ASN A 202 -11.75 13.48 -2.70
C ASN A 202 -12.60 13.02 -3.90
N ILE A 203 -13.73 12.36 -3.58
CA ILE A 203 -14.66 11.85 -4.60
C ILE A 203 -15.39 13.04 -5.21
N GLN A 204 -15.25 13.25 -6.51
CA GLN A 204 -15.88 14.34 -7.24
C GLN A 204 -16.73 13.81 -8.39
N LYS A 205 -17.74 14.56 -8.76
CA LYS A 205 -18.50 14.36 -9.97
C LYS A 205 -17.59 14.57 -11.20
N ASN A 206 -17.82 13.80 -12.25
CA ASN A 206 -17.07 13.85 -13.52
C ASN A 206 -15.59 13.41 -13.45
N GLN A 207 -15.20 12.66 -12.44
CA GLN A 207 -13.95 11.90 -12.46
C GLN A 207 -14.09 10.66 -13.34
N ASP A 208 -12.96 10.02 -13.66
CA ASP A 208 -12.97 8.71 -14.28
C ASP A 208 -13.83 7.71 -13.50
N ALA A 209 -14.66 6.95 -14.21
CA ALA A 209 -15.66 6.07 -13.59
C ALA A 209 -15.01 4.95 -12.76
N GLU A 210 -13.92 4.37 -13.25
CA GLU A 210 -13.20 3.30 -12.56
C GLU A 210 -12.55 3.84 -11.27
N LEU A 211 -11.87 4.98 -11.34
CA LEU A 211 -11.29 5.64 -10.17
C LEU A 211 -12.37 6.03 -9.15
N THR A 212 -13.50 6.55 -9.61
CA THR A 212 -14.65 6.88 -8.73
C THR A 212 -15.19 5.64 -8.04
N SER A 213 -15.29 4.52 -8.75
CA SER A 213 -15.72 3.24 -8.19
C SER A 213 -14.77 2.71 -7.13
N GLN A 214 -13.47 2.73 -7.38
CA GLN A 214 -12.45 2.31 -6.41
C GLN A 214 -12.51 3.13 -5.12
N LYS A 215 -12.69 4.44 -5.25
CA LYS A 215 -12.87 5.35 -4.11
C LYS A 215 -14.16 5.07 -3.33
N LEU A 216 -15.26 4.84 -4.04
CA LEU A 216 -16.56 4.48 -3.42
C LEU A 216 -16.47 3.14 -2.70
N ASP A 217 -15.86 2.13 -3.30
CA ASP A 217 -15.63 0.82 -2.67
C ASP A 217 -14.84 0.96 -1.36
N ALA A 218 -13.74 1.71 -1.40
CA ALA A 218 -12.94 1.98 -0.21
C ALA A 218 -13.78 2.71 0.87
N LEU A 219 -14.58 3.70 0.50
CA LEU A 219 -15.44 4.41 1.45
C LEU A 219 -16.50 3.49 2.07
N VAL A 220 -17.17 2.66 1.26
CA VAL A 220 -18.17 1.69 1.72
C VAL A 220 -17.56 0.69 2.69
N LYS A 221 -16.40 0.12 2.34
CA LYS A 221 -15.65 -0.79 3.23
C LYS A 221 -15.29 -0.11 4.54
N PHE A 222 -14.80 1.12 4.49
CA PHE A 222 -14.44 1.86 5.69
C PHE A 222 -15.64 2.13 6.60
N ILE A 223 -16.80 2.53 6.03
CA ILE A 223 -18.05 2.71 6.76
C ILE A 223 -18.47 1.38 7.43
N GLY A 224 -18.36 0.25 6.71
CA GLY A 224 -18.62 -1.10 7.25
C GLY A 224 -17.73 -1.43 8.44
N LEU A 225 -16.41 -1.20 8.32
CA LEU A 225 -15.44 -1.40 9.41
C LEU A 225 -15.73 -0.55 10.65
N LYS A 226 -16.43 0.58 10.50
CA LYS A 226 -16.91 1.43 11.61
C LYS A 226 -18.31 1.05 12.11
N GLY A 227 -18.90 -0.05 11.63
CA GLY A 227 -20.23 -0.52 12.05
C GLY A 227 -21.39 0.24 11.43
N GLY A 228 -21.15 1.01 10.36
CA GLY A 228 -22.14 1.87 9.70
C GLY A 228 -22.98 1.21 8.58
N GLU A 229 -22.90 -0.10 8.37
CA GLU A 229 -23.54 -0.79 7.23
C GLU A 229 -25.07 -0.61 7.21
N ARG A 230 -25.73 -0.62 8.36
CA ARG A 230 -27.21 -0.49 8.47
C ARG A 230 -27.72 0.84 7.92
N ASN A 231 -26.91 1.88 7.95
CA ASN A 231 -27.27 3.23 7.53
C ASN A 231 -26.43 3.73 6.35
N LEU A 232 -25.83 2.84 5.58
CA LEU A 232 -24.87 3.16 4.52
C LEU A 232 -25.34 4.29 3.60
N ILE A 233 -26.53 4.17 3.00
CA ILE A 233 -27.06 5.19 2.08
C ILE A 233 -27.35 6.52 2.81
N SER A 234 -27.77 6.46 4.08
CA SER A 234 -27.94 7.67 4.88
C SER A 234 -26.62 8.37 5.15
N THR A 235 -25.60 7.60 5.51
CA THR A 235 -24.23 8.11 5.72
C THR A 235 -23.69 8.72 4.44
N LEU A 236 -23.77 8.02 3.30
CA LEU A 236 -23.33 8.55 2.00
C LEU A 236 -24.08 9.81 1.59
N ASN A 237 -25.41 9.89 1.83
CA ASN A 237 -26.19 11.13 1.56
C ASN A 237 -25.69 12.31 2.42
N GLN A 238 -25.35 12.09 3.67
CA GLN A 238 -24.77 13.12 4.55
C GLN A 238 -23.39 13.55 4.07
N THR A 239 -22.54 12.56 3.78
CA THR A 239 -21.17 12.74 3.27
C THR A 239 -21.13 13.58 2.00
N PHE A 240 -22.00 13.28 1.02
CA PHE A 240 -22.06 14.00 -0.24
C PHE A 240 -23.04 15.20 -0.24
N GLY A 241 -23.56 15.54 0.94
CA GLY A 241 -24.42 16.71 1.15
C GLY A 241 -25.89 16.51 0.78
N SER A 242 -26.25 15.58 -0.08
CA SER A 242 -27.64 15.31 -0.43
C SER A 242 -27.87 14.00 -1.17
N ARG A 243 -29.14 13.56 -1.23
CA ARG A 243 -29.56 12.42 -2.06
C ARG A 243 -29.31 12.66 -3.56
N ARG A 244 -29.42 13.91 -4.00
CA ARG A 244 -29.18 14.34 -5.38
C ARG A 244 -27.71 14.19 -5.75
N GLU A 245 -26.82 14.73 -4.91
CA GLU A 245 -25.37 14.67 -5.18
C GLU A 245 -24.86 13.21 -5.18
N LEU A 246 -25.31 12.39 -4.24
CA LEU A 246 -25.01 10.96 -4.26
C LEU A 246 -25.51 10.30 -5.56
N ALA A 247 -26.75 10.60 -6.01
CA ALA A 247 -27.29 10.03 -7.24
C ALA A 247 -26.47 10.42 -8.47
N SER A 248 -25.99 11.66 -8.55
CA SER A 248 -25.11 12.14 -9.62
C SER A 248 -23.76 11.41 -9.63
N ILE A 249 -23.11 11.28 -8.45
CA ILE A 249 -21.84 10.57 -8.33
C ILE A 249 -21.99 9.11 -8.74
N LEU A 250 -23.02 8.41 -8.23
CA LEU A 250 -23.28 7.02 -8.58
C LEU A 250 -23.61 6.85 -10.08
N ASN A 251 -24.29 7.82 -10.66
CA ASN A 251 -24.59 7.79 -12.10
C ASN A 251 -23.34 7.99 -12.95
N SER A 252 -22.42 8.87 -12.56
CA SER A 252 -21.16 9.08 -13.29
C SER A 252 -20.26 7.83 -13.29
N ALA A 253 -20.32 7.02 -12.23
CA ALA A 253 -19.58 5.77 -12.10
C ALA A 253 -20.38 4.52 -12.48
N SER A 254 -21.56 4.65 -13.08
CA SER A 254 -22.54 3.55 -13.29
C SER A 254 -22.13 2.48 -14.30
N THR A 255 -20.98 2.61 -14.94
CA THR A 255 -20.35 1.53 -15.74
C THR A 255 -19.75 0.44 -14.89
N THR A 256 -19.60 0.65 -13.58
CA THR A 256 -19.00 -0.30 -12.64
C THR A 256 -20.07 -1.03 -11.82
N ALA A 257 -19.75 -2.24 -11.38
CA ALA A 257 -20.66 -3.08 -10.58
C ALA A 257 -20.96 -2.46 -9.21
N GLU A 258 -19.96 -1.87 -8.56
CA GLU A 258 -20.04 -1.21 -7.25
C GLU A 258 -21.04 -0.05 -7.27
N ALA A 259 -20.81 0.91 -8.15
CA ALA A 259 -21.67 2.09 -8.27
C ALA A 259 -23.10 1.70 -8.64
N THR A 260 -23.27 0.70 -9.52
CA THR A 260 -24.59 0.16 -9.88
C THR A 260 -25.30 -0.47 -8.67
N THR A 261 -24.58 -1.22 -7.85
CA THR A 261 -25.12 -1.83 -6.63
C THR A 261 -25.53 -0.77 -5.60
N LEU A 262 -24.70 0.24 -5.39
CA LEU A 262 -25.02 1.36 -4.50
C LEU A 262 -26.21 2.19 -5.01
N GLN A 263 -26.31 2.39 -6.32
CA GLN A 263 -27.45 3.10 -6.94
C GLN A 263 -28.74 2.32 -6.72
N LYS A 264 -28.74 1.00 -6.87
CA LYS A 264 -29.91 0.16 -6.55
C LYS A 264 -30.30 0.26 -5.07
N LYS A 265 -29.33 0.22 -4.15
CA LYS A 265 -29.58 0.44 -2.71
C LYS A 265 -30.17 1.83 -2.44
N GLN A 266 -29.68 2.87 -3.11
CA GLN A 266 -30.23 4.22 -3.01
C GLN A 266 -31.68 4.26 -3.50
N PHE A 267 -31.98 3.64 -4.64
CA PHE A 267 -33.34 3.55 -5.20
C PHE A 267 -34.29 2.78 -4.26
N SER A 268 -33.86 1.67 -3.66
CA SER A 268 -34.64 0.97 -2.63
C SER A 268 -34.96 1.88 -1.43
N THR A 269 -33.99 2.71 -1.02
CA THR A 269 -34.23 3.70 0.06
C THR A 269 -35.23 4.79 -0.36
N TRP A 270 -35.29 5.16 -1.63
CA TRP A 270 -36.28 6.09 -2.15
C TRP A 270 -37.69 5.48 -2.12
N ILE A 271 -37.83 4.24 -2.60
CA ILE A 271 -39.10 3.50 -2.55
C ILE A 271 -39.61 3.38 -1.11
N ALA A 272 -38.76 3.00 -0.17
CA ALA A 272 -39.10 2.91 1.26
C ALA A 272 -39.51 4.27 1.90
N LYS A 273 -39.33 5.38 1.20
CA LYS A 273 -39.72 6.74 1.60
C LYS A 273 -40.83 7.30 0.73
N ASP A 274 -41.64 6.46 0.09
CA ASP A 274 -42.76 6.78 -0.79
C ASP A 274 -42.38 7.72 -1.94
N ILE A 275 -41.15 7.54 -2.48
CA ILE A 275 -40.72 8.24 -3.69
C ILE A 275 -41.01 7.33 -4.88
N SER A 276 -41.80 7.86 -5.79
CA SER A 276 -42.21 7.20 -7.05
C SER A 276 -41.60 7.91 -8.27
N PRO A 277 -41.63 7.29 -9.47
CA PRO A 277 -41.16 7.92 -10.68
C PRO A 277 -41.85 9.28 -10.98
N GLU A 278 -43.09 9.47 -10.53
CA GLU A 278 -43.89 10.69 -10.77
C GLU A 278 -43.41 11.83 -9.85
N ASN A 279 -42.93 11.54 -8.64
CA ASN A 279 -42.55 12.56 -7.66
C ASN A 279 -41.03 12.68 -7.42
N VAL A 280 -40.22 11.85 -8.03
CA VAL A 280 -38.74 11.84 -7.81
C VAL A 280 -38.11 13.19 -8.20
N MET A 281 -38.57 13.83 -9.26
CA MET A 281 -38.05 15.13 -9.66
C MET A 281 -38.26 16.20 -8.59
N THR A 282 -39.43 16.27 -7.98
CA THR A 282 -39.75 17.25 -6.94
C THR A 282 -39.14 16.83 -5.56
N ARG A 283 -39.16 15.55 -5.24
CA ARG A 283 -38.71 15.05 -3.93
C ARG A 283 -37.18 14.95 -3.79
N ILE A 284 -36.47 14.55 -4.86
CA ILE A 284 -35.02 14.37 -4.87
C ILE A 284 -34.30 15.57 -5.50
N PHE A 285 -34.71 15.96 -6.71
CA PHE A 285 -33.99 16.99 -7.48
C PHE A 285 -34.48 18.41 -7.19
N LYS A 286 -35.59 18.55 -6.47
CA LYS A 286 -36.20 19.87 -6.11
C LYS A 286 -36.52 20.74 -7.34
N LYS A 287 -36.94 20.11 -8.43
CA LYS A 287 -37.26 20.75 -9.71
C LYS A 287 -38.57 20.23 -10.31
N GLY A 288 -39.18 21.02 -11.17
CA GLY A 288 -40.22 20.53 -12.07
C GLY A 288 -39.65 19.67 -13.19
N ALA A 289 -40.47 18.80 -13.78
CA ALA A 289 -40.03 17.87 -14.83
C ALA A 289 -39.35 18.58 -16.03
N ASN A 290 -39.86 19.75 -16.42
CA ASN A 290 -39.32 20.52 -17.54
C ASN A 290 -37.96 21.19 -17.25
N ALA A 291 -37.51 21.23 -15.99
CA ALA A 291 -36.25 21.82 -15.59
C ALA A 291 -35.14 20.75 -15.33
N ALA A 292 -35.41 19.49 -15.68
CA ALA A 292 -34.48 18.39 -15.53
C ALA A 292 -33.28 18.51 -16.48
N THR A 293 -32.08 18.36 -15.97
CA THR A 293 -30.88 18.18 -16.79
C THR A 293 -30.89 16.80 -17.47
N ASP A 294 -30.07 16.60 -18.50
CA ASP A 294 -30.01 15.31 -19.18
C ASP A 294 -29.51 14.20 -18.24
N GLU A 295 -28.58 14.51 -17.34
CA GLU A 295 -28.15 13.58 -16.30
C GLU A 295 -29.31 13.19 -15.36
N GLU A 296 -30.08 14.16 -14.89
CA GLU A 296 -31.25 13.92 -14.02
C GLU A 296 -32.30 13.05 -14.75
N LYS A 297 -32.53 13.27 -16.04
CA LYS A 297 -33.43 12.45 -16.87
C LYS A 297 -32.93 10.98 -16.93
N VAL A 298 -31.62 10.79 -17.10
CA VAL A 298 -30.99 9.44 -17.09
C VAL A 298 -31.20 8.75 -15.74
N ILE A 299 -30.93 9.43 -14.62
CA ILE A 299 -31.16 8.89 -13.27
C ILE A 299 -32.62 8.53 -13.04
N VAL A 300 -33.53 9.38 -13.43
CA VAL A 300 -35.00 9.15 -13.34
C VAL A 300 -35.42 7.95 -14.19
N ALA A 301 -34.91 7.81 -15.40
CA ALA A 301 -35.17 6.64 -16.24
C ALA A 301 -34.67 5.33 -15.60
N LYS A 302 -33.47 5.32 -15.05
CA LYS A 302 -32.94 4.18 -14.31
C LYS A 302 -33.77 3.85 -13.07
N PHE A 303 -34.20 4.89 -12.32
CA PHE A 303 -35.05 4.70 -11.15
C PHE A 303 -36.42 4.13 -11.56
N LYS A 304 -37.03 4.64 -12.62
CA LYS A 304 -38.31 4.14 -13.15
C LYS A 304 -38.21 2.64 -13.54
N ALA A 305 -37.15 2.26 -14.26
CA ALA A 305 -36.90 0.85 -14.61
C ALA A 305 -36.77 -0.01 -13.37
N PHE A 306 -35.99 0.43 -12.39
CA PHE A 306 -35.81 -0.30 -11.11
C PHE A 306 -37.12 -0.38 -10.33
N TYR A 307 -37.89 0.71 -10.21
CA TYR A 307 -39.18 0.75 -9.52
C TYR A 307 -40.16 -0.29 -10.08
N HIS A 308 -40.32 -0.32 -11.40
CA HIS A 308 -41.19 -1.29 -12.04
C HIS A 308 -40.71 -2.74 -11.93
N SER A 309 -39.40 -2.96 -11.83
CA SER A 309 -38.87 -4.31 -11.59
C SER A 309 -39.24 -4.84 -10.18
N GLN A 310 -39.33 -3.96 -9.19
CA GLN A 310 -39.72 -4.31 -7.83
C GLN A 310 -41.24 -4.60 -7.66
N LEU A 311 -42.07 -4.09 -8.56
CA LEU A 311 -43.52 -4.32 -8.57
C LEU A 311 -43.93 -5.64 -9.25
N ARG A 312 -43.01 -6.25 -9.99
CA ARG A 312 -43.24 -7.49 -10.75
C ARG A 312 -42.72 -8.75 -10.08
N GLY A 313 -41.96 -8.64 -9.00
CA GLY A 313 -41.46 -9.70 -8.14
C GLY A 313 -42.20 -9.75 -6.82
#